data_69ccae458ae93883c10079f46ba02439
#
_entry.id   69ccae458ae93883c10079f46ba02439
#
_cell.length_a   1.000
_cell.length_b   1.000
_cell.length_c   1.000
_cell.angle_alpha   90.00
_cell.angle_beta   90.00
_cell.angle_gamma   90.00
#
_symmetry.space_group_name_H-M   'P 1'
#
loop_
_entity.id
_entity.type
_entity.pdbx_description
1 polymer ?
#
loop_
_entity_poly.entity_id
_entity_poly.type
_entity_poly.pdbx_seq_one_letter_code
_entity_poly.pdbx_strand_id
1 'polypeptide(L)'
;LELSGAPLATIHQTCSELKKHLTLAKTVGDRLDIGMLGMGFSPNWRRDEINWMPKGRYAIMRRNMERKGSLGLDMMSRTCTVQVNLDFSTEADMIKKMRVSLALQPLATALFANSPFTEGKVNGYESYRAHIWTDTDADRTGGLELAFEDGFGFERYVDYVLDVPMYFVYRDGQYLDASDMSFRDFLAGKLPLLPGELPTISDWRDHLTTVFPDVRLKRYIEMRGADGGAWDNLCALPAIWVGLLYDNDVLDQADRLVSDWTAEERDSLRKLTPTHGLNTPFRDGTLRDLGKTVLDLAREGLKRRAELDWVGVDERGFLNPLFETVETGITPAAEKRKRFETEWNGAIEPLYREYAY
;
A
#
# COMPACT_ATOMS: atom_id res chain seq x y z
N LEU A 1 -9.53 4.79 -11.23
CA LEU A 1 -8.71 4.22 -12.30
C LEU A 1 -7.47 3.59 -11.70
N GLU A 2 -7.13 2.37 -12.10
CA GLU A 2 -5.96 1.63 -11.62
C GLU A 2 -5.18 1.08 -12.81
N LEU A 3 -3.86 1.27 -12.80
CA LEU A 3 -2.94 0.61 -13.71
C LEU A 3 -2.45 -0.68 -13.04
N SER A 4 -2.71 -1.82 -13.67
CA SER A 4 -2.00 -3.06 -13.37
C SER A 4 -0.75 -3.12 -14.24
N GLY A 5 0.39 -2.69 -13.70
CA GLY A 5 1.64 -2.57 -14.44
C GLY A 5 2.19 -3.92 -14.90
N ALA A 6 2.99 -3.90 -15.96
CA ALA A 6 3.71 -5.08 -16.45
C ALA A 6 4.88 -5.45 -15.51
N PRO A 7 5.33 -6.73 -15.51
CA PRO A 7 6.59 -7.09 -14.88
C PRO A 7 7.75 -6.50 -15.72
N LEU A 8 8.48 -5.54 -15.14
CA LEU A 8 9.53 -4.77 -15.81
C LEU A 8 10.85 -4.92 -15.06
N ALA A 9 11.96 -4.85 -15.78
CA ALA A 9 13.28 -5.09 -15.20
C ALA A 9 13.87 -3.87 -14.48
N THR A 10 13.48 -2.65 -14.87
CA THR A 10 14.07 -1.42 -14.35
C THR A 10 12.99 -0.42 -13.92
N ILE A 11 13.36 0.49 -12.99
CA ILE A 11 12.50 1.60 -12.56
C ILE A 11 12.29 2.57 -13.72
N HIS A 12 13.28 2.76 -14.58
CA HIS A 12 13.14 3.57 -15.80
C HIS A 12 11.99 3.08 -16.70
N GLN A 13 11.88 1.75 -16.89
CA GLN A 13 10.79 1.15 -17.65
C GLN A 13 9.45 1.36 -16.94
N THR A 14 9.40 1.13 -15.63
CA THR A 14 8.18 1.34 -14.81
C THR A 14 7.70 2.79 -14.90
N CYS A 15 8.60 3.77 -14.77
CA CYS A 15 8.25 5.17 -14.89
C CYS A 15 7.82 5.56 -16.32
N SER A 16 8.42 4.95 -17.34
CA SER A 16 7.98 5.13 -18.74
C SER A 16 6.55 4.59 -18.97
N GLU A 17 6.23 3.43 -18.42
CA GLU A 17 4.87 2.85 -18.47
C GLU A 17 3.85 3.75 -17.76
N LEU A 18 4.16 4.18 -16.54
CA LEU A 18 3.33 5.13 -15.78
C LEU A 18 3.09 6.43 -16.55
N LYS A 19 4.13 7.01 -17.15
CA LYS A 19 4.01 8.23 -17.95
C LYS A 19 3.06 8.04 -19.12
N LYS A 20 3.19 6.93 -19.85
CA LYS A 20 2.27 6.61 -20.96
C LYS A 20 0.84 6.46 -20.47
N HIS A 21 0.65 5.75 -19.34
CA HIS A 21 -0.67 5.56 -18.74
C HIS A 21 -1.30 6.90 -18.32
N LEU A 22 -0.59 7.75 -17.59
CA LEU A 22 -1.10 9.06 -17.16
C LEU A 22 -1.41 9.97 -18.36
N THR A 23 -0.57 9.95 -19.39
CA THR A 23 -0.83 10.73 -20.62
C THR A 23 -2.12 10.25 -21.31
N LEU A 24 -2.31 8.93 -21.41
CA LEU A 24 -3.54 8.38 -21.98
C LEU A 24 -4.76 8.69 -21.10
N ALA A 25 -4.63 8.50 -19.80
CA ALA A 25 -5.69 8.78 -18.84
C ALA A 25 -6.12 10.25 -18.90
N LYS A 26 -5.14 11.18 -18.94
CA LYS A 26 -5.41 12.61 -19.12
C LYS A 26 -6.10 12.89 -20.45
N THR A 27 -5.62 12.31 -21.56
CA THR A 27 -6.23 12.50 -22.89
C THR A 27 -7.72 12.08 -22.92
N VAL A 28 -8.04 10.97 -22.24
CA VAL A 28 -9.43 10.49 -22.13
C VAL A 28 -10.22 11.39 -21.18
N GLY A 29 -9.64 11.78 -20.05
CA GLY A 29 -10.25 12.68 -19.08
C GLY A 29 -10.64 14.02 -19.70
N ASP A 30 -9.72 14.64 -20.44
CA ASP A 30 -9.96 15.92 -21.13
C ASP A 30 -11.14 15.83 -22.11
N ARG A 31 -11.36 14.68 -22.78
CA ARG A 31 -12.51 14.45 -23.68
C ARG A 31 -13.83 14.24 -22.94
N LEU A 32 -13.79 13.80 -21.70
CA LEU A 32 -14.94 13.47 -20.87
C LEU A 32 -15.22 14.55 -19.80
N ASP A 33 -14.44 15.62 -19.78
CA ASP A 33 -14.46 16.67 -18.75
C ASP A 33 -14.26 16.08 -17.33
N ILE A 34 -13.30 15.17 -17.21
CA ILE A 34 -12.94 14.50 -15.95
C ILE A 34 -11.49 14.80 -15.59
N GLY A 35 -11.26 15.48 -14.46
CA GLY A 35 -9.94 15.64 -13.86
C GLY A 35 -9.53 14.41 -13.04
N MET A 36 -8.22 14.15 -12.96
CA MET A 36 -7.64 13.08 -12.14
C MET A 36 -6.71 13.68 -11.11
N LEU A 37 -6.86 13.27 -9.86
CA LEU A 37 -6.10 13.77 -8.72
C LEU A 37 -5.36 12.63 -8.02
N GLY A 38 -4.04 12.80 -7.82
CA GLY A 38 -3.21 11.84 -7.10
C GLY A 38 -3.19 12.14 -5.60
N MET A 39 -4.04 11.45 -4.83
CA MET A 39 -4.11 11.55 -3.36
C MET A 39 -4.39 10.18 -2.73
N GLY A 40 -4.16 10.05 -1.42
CA GLY A 40 -4.45 8.81 -0.69
C GLY A 40 -5.93 8.62 -0.36
N PHE A 41 -6.71 9.70 -0.34
CA PHE A 41 -8.13 9.68 0.00
C PHE A 41 -8.89 10.76 -0.79
N SER A 42 -10.18 10.52 -1.10
CA SER A 42 -11.05 11.50 -1.74
C SER A 42 -11.21 12.73 -0.83
N PRO A 43 -10.72 13.92 -1.25
CA PRO A 43 -10.61 15.05 -0.33
C PRO A 43 -11.93 15.76 -0.04
N ASN A 44 -12.94 15.66 -0.93
CA ASN A 44 -14.15 16.46 -0.82
C ASN A 44 -15.43 15.63 -0.75
N TRP A 45 -15.56 14.58 -1.57
CA TRP A 45 -16.81 13.85 -1.70
C TRP A 45 -17.14 13.03 -0.44
N ARG A 46 -18.41 13.06 -0.09
CA ARG A 46 -19.00 12.20 0.94
C ARG A 46 -19.17 10.79 0.40
N ARG A 47 -19.25 9.81 1.28
CA ARG A 47 -19.41 8.39 0.91
C ARG A 47 -20.67 8.13 0.11
N ASP A 48 -21.77 8.83 0.42
CA ASP A 48 -23.07 8.70 -0.25
C ASP A 48 -23.11 9.34 -1.65
N GLU A 49 -22.10 10.14 -2.01
CA GLU A 49 -21.95 10.75 -3.34
C GLU A 49 -21.14 9.87 -4.30
N ILE A 50 -20.52 8.79 -3.82
CA ILE A 50 -19.67 7.92 -4.64
C ILE A 50 -20.43 6.68 -5.10
N ASN A 51 -20.45 6.47 -6.42
CA ASN A 51 -21.05 5.29 -7.02
C ASN A 51 -20.26 4.02 -6.73
N TRP A 52 -20.96 2.97 -6.40
CA TRP A 52 -20.37 1.65 -6.21
C TRP A 52 -20.08 0.97 -7.54
N MET A 53 -18.91 0.35 -7.65
CA MET A 53 -18.57 -0.47 -8.81
C MET A 53 -19.51 -1.68 -8.91
N PRO A 54 -20.13 -1.92 -10.09
CA PRO A 54 -21.11 -2.99 -10.29
C PRO A 54 -20.45 -4.36 -10.45
N LYS A 55 -19.63 -4.76 -9.47
CA LYS A 55 -18.99 -6.10 -9.42
C LYS A 55 -19.64 -6.93 -8.33
N GLY A 56 -20.06 -8.16 -8.67
CA GLY A 56 -20.81 -9.05 -7.75
C GLY A 56 -20.08 -9.27 -6.42
N ARG A 57 -18.76 -9.48 -6.43
CA ARG A 57 -17.97 -9.64 -5.20
C ARG A 57 -17.99 -8.42 -4.27
N TYR A 58 -18.16 -7.21 -4.82
CA TYR A 58 -18.17 -5.97 -4.01
C TYR A 58 -19.45 -5.84 -3.19
N ALA A 59 -20.57 -6.39 -3.67
CA ALA A 59 -21.79 -6.44 -2.89
C ALA A 59 -21.65 -7.31 -1.63
N ILE A 60 -20.93 -8.43 -1.73
CA ILE A 60 -20.61 -9.32 -0.59
C ILE A 60 -19.64 -8.62 0.36
N MET A 61 -18.53 -8.11 -0.17
CA MET A 61 -17.52 -7.41 0.63
C MET A 61 -18.10 -6.21 1.38
N ARG A 62 -18.97 -5.42 0.72
CA ARG A 62 -19.63 -4.28 1.34
C ARG A 62 -20.44 -4.69 2.57
N ARG A 63 -21.32 -5.71 2.45
CA ARG A 63 -22.10 -6.21 3.58
C ARG A 63 -21.23 -6.71 4.73
N ASN A 64 -20.09 -7.31 4.41
CA ASN A 64 -19.17 -7.79 5.42
C ASN A 64 -18.41 -6.65 6.11
N MET A 65 -17.90 -5.70 5.36
CA MET A 65 -17.18 -4.54 5.89
C MET A 65 -18.04 -3.66 6.80
N GLU A 66 -19.35 -3.56 6.54
CA GLU A 66 -20.30 -2.86 7.42
C GLU A 66 -20.42 -3.48 8.82
N ARG A 67 -20.03 -4.76 8.99
CA ARG A 67 -20.13 -5.50 10.26
C ARG A 67 -18.80 -5.59 11.03
N LYS A 68 -17.67 -5.49 10.33
CA LYS A 68 -16.33 -5.79 10.90
C LYS A 68 -15.60 -4.57 11.45
N GLY A 69 -15.77 -3.41 10.83
CA GLY A 69 -15.14 -2.15 11.24
C GLY A 69 -15.96 -0.95 10.81
N SER A 70 -15.62 0.24 11.30
CA SER A 70 -16.38 1.46 11.00
C SER A 70 -15.91 2.14 9.69
N LEU A 71 -14.68 1.88 9.24
CA LEU A 71 -14.05 2.55 8.10
C LEU A 71 -13.92 1.68 6.85
N GLY A 72 -14.40 0.43 6.87
CA GLY A 72 -14.29 -0.50 5.74
C GLY A 72 -14.95 0.00 4.46
N LEU A 73 -16.07 0.70 4.54
CA LEU A 73 -16.72 1.29 3.36
C LEU A 73 -15.94 2.48 2.77
N ASP A 74 -15.28 3.26 3.59
CA ASP A 74 -14.40 4.33 3.14
C ASP A 74 -13.15 3.77 2.46
N MET A 75 -12.60 2.69 2.99
CA MET A 75 -11.53 1.95 2.35
C MET A 75 -11.93 1.51 0.93
N MET A 76 -13.12 0.94 0.76
CA MET A 76 -13.58 0.41 -0.52
C MET A 76 -13.91 1.49 -1.56
N SER A 77 -14.34 2.69 -1.15
CA SER A 77 -14.91 3.70 -2.05
C SER A 77 -14.09 4.96 -2.20
N ARG A 78 -13.33 5.37 -1.17
CA ARG A 78 -12.66 6.69 -1.13
C ARG A 78 -11.14 6.66 -1.05
N THR A 79 -10.51 5.50 -0.81
CA THR A 79 -9.04 5.40 -0.75
C THR A 79 -8.41 5.22 -2.12
N CYS A 80 -7.21 5.77 -2.26
CA CYS A 80 -6.35 5.56 -3.41
C CYS A 80 -4.92 5.30 -2.94
N THR A 81 -4.23 4.39 -3.60
CA THR A 81 -2.89 3.92 -3.23
C THR A 81 -2.00 3.78 -4.44
N VAL A 82 -0.70 3.77 -4.20
CA VAL A 82 0.28 3.18 -5.10
C VAL A 82 0.89 1.96 -4.41
N GLN A 83 1.10 0.88 -5.17
CA GLN A 83 1.64 -0.39 -4.66
C GLN A 83 2.84 -0.80 -5.50
N VAL A 84 3.77 -1.52 -4.87
CA VAL A 84 4.93 -2.09 -5.56
C VAL A 84 4.95 -3.59 -5.37
N ASN A 85 5.12 -4.30 -6.48
CA ASN A 85 5.24 -5.75 -6.53
C ASN A 85 6.68 -6.11 -6.87
N LEU A 86 7.37 -6.80 -5.99
CA LEU A 86 8.76 -7.21 -6.15
C LEU A 86 8.91 -8.71 -6.00
N ASP A 87 9.70 -9.32 -6.86
CA ASP A 87 9.99 -10.74 -6.83
C ASP A 87 11.02 -11.12 -5.74
N PHE A 88 11.18 -12.41 -5.56
CA PHE A 88 12.16 -13.01 -4.66
C PHE A 88 12.74 -14.27 -5.33
N SER A 89 13.96 -14.63 -4.97
CA SER A 89 14.69 -15.73 -5.60
C SER A 89 14.51 -17.08 -4.88
N THR A 90 14.34 -17.05 -3.56
CA THR A 90 14.20 -18.22 -2.70
C THR A 90 13.26 -17.93 -1.54
N GLU A 91 12.84 -18.95 -0.80
CA GLU A 91 12.07 -18.76 0.43
C GLU A 91 12.82 -17.93 1.48
N ALA A 92 14.11 -18.16 1.66
CA ALA A 92 14.94 -17.38 2.57
C ALA A 92 15.03 -15.90 2.17
N ASP A 93 15.15 -15.61 0.89
CA ASP A 93 15.10 -14.24 0.34
C ASP A 93 13.72 -13.60 0.56
N MET A 94 12.64 -14.36 0.32
CA MET A 94 11.27 -13.92 0.58
C MET A 94 11.08 -13.56 2.06
N ILE A 95 11.53 -14.39 2.99
CA ILE A 95 11.39 -14.16 4.44
C ILE A 95 12.08 -12.84 4.82
N LYS A 96 13.31 -12.64 4.39
CA LYS A 96 14.08 -11.43 4.69
C LYS A 96 13.42 -10.19 4.11
N LYS A 97 13.07 -10.21 2.83
CA LYS A 97 12.36 -9.12 2.15
C LYS A 97 11.02 -8.80 2.82
N MET A 98 10.27 -9.81 3.24
CA MET A 98 8.99 -9.66 3.92
C MET A 98 9.14 -8.95 5.27
N ARG A 99 10.12 -9.36 6.10
CA ARG A 99 10.43 -8.74 7.39
C ARG A 99 10.83 -7.29 7.26
N VAL A 100 11.78 -6.99 6.38
CA VAL A 100 12.22 -5.61 6.09
C VAL A 100 11.04 -4.77 5.61
N SER A 101 10.26 -5.28 4.68
CA SER A 101 9.12 -4.56 4.11
C SER A 101 8.04 -4.28 5.16
N LEU A 102 7.68 -5.24 6.01
CA LEU A 102 6.68 -5.06 7.08
C LEU A 102 7.15 -4.07 8.13
N ALA A 103 8.40 -4.16 8.59
CA ALA A 103 8.95 -3.26 9.59
C ALA A 103 9.01 -1.81 9.08
N LEU A 104 9.36 -1.60 7.81
CA LEU A 104 9.51 -0.27 7.21
C LEU A 104 8.22 0.29 6.57
N GLN A 105 7.08 -0.44 6.59
CA GLN A 105 5.81 0.11 6.08
C GLN A 105 5.38 1.42 6.75
N PRO A 106 5.51 1.60 8.08
CA PRO A 106 5.18 2.89 8.70
C PRO A 106 6.03 4.04 8.15
N LEU A 107 7.32 3.81 7.88
CA LEU A 107 8.17 4.81 7.24
C LEU A 107 7.70 5.14 5.82
N ALA A 108 7.35 4.13 5.02
CA ALA A 108 6.76 4.37 3.69
C ALA A 108 5.45 5.14 3.80
N THR A 109 4.58 4.80 4.75
CA THR A 109 3.35 5.57 5.03
C THR A 109 3.67 7.04 5.33
N ALA A 110 4.67 7.32 6.15
CA ALA A 110 5.07 8.69 6.49
C ALA A 110 5.63 9.48 5.29
N LEU A 111 6.53 8.85 4.52
CA LEU A 111 7.17 9.49 3.36
C LEU A 111 6.16 9.82 2.25
N PHE A 112 5.16 8.98 2.06
CA PHE A 112 4.13 9.11 1.03
C PHE A 112 2.80 9.64 1.57
N ALA A 113 2.74 10.16 2.80
CA ALA A 113 1.52 10.69 3.41
C ALA A 113 0.92 11.81 2.55
N ASN A 114 -0.32 11.61 2.07
CA ASN A 114 -0.98 12.49 1.12
C ASN A 114 -2.52 12.42 1.21
N SER A 115 -3.06 12.35 2.43
CA SER A 115 -4.52 12.32 2.63
C SER A 115 -5.00 13.15 3.83
N PRO A 116 -4.70 14.48 3.86
CA PRO A 116 -5.00 15.34 5.01
C PRO A 116 -6.42 15.91 5.01
N PHE A 117 -7.26 15.58 4.01
CA PHE A 117 -8.60 16.15 3.87
C PHE A 117 -9.69 15.09 3.86
N THR A 118 -10.84 15.45 4.42
CA THR A 118 -12.09 14.69 4.36
C THR A 118 -13.25 15.68 4.23
N GLU A 119 -14.09 15.50 3.20
CA GLU A 119 -15.30 16.30 3.00
C GLU A 119 -15.01 17.81 3.00
N GLY A 120 -13.94 18.20 2.30
CA GLY A 120 -13.51 19.59 2.12
C GLY A 120 -12.83 20.22 3.34
N LYS A 121 -12.47 19.45 4.37
CA LYS A 121 -11.86 19.93 5.62
C LYS A 121 -10.59 19.18 5.96
N VAL A 122 -9.69 19.84 6.70
CA VAL A 122 -8.54 19.18 7.34
C VAL A 122 -9.05 18.13 8.32
N ASN A 123 -8.53 16.90 8.24
CA ASN A 123 -8.99 15.76 9.04
C ASN A 123 -8.09 15.40 10.22
N GLY A 124 -6.96 16.11 10.39
CA GLY A 124 -6.02 15.88 11.49
C GLY A 124 -4.98 14.77 11.26
N TYR A 125 -4.96 14.16 10.07
CA TYR A 125 -4.02 13.10 9.71
C TYR A 125 -3.03 13.57 8.65
N GLU A 126 -1.85 12.97 8.63
CA GLU A 126 -0.93 13.01 7.49
C GLU A 126 -1.37 11.99 6.44
N SER A 127 -1.68 10.75 6.87
CA SER A 127 -2.29 9.72 6.03
C SER A 127 -3.60 9.21 6.65
N TYR A 128 -4.71 9.81 6.25
CA TYR A 128 -6.04 9.33 6.65
C TYR A 128 -6.33 7.94 6.06
N ARG A 129 -5.79 7.65 4.87
CA ARG A 129 -5.87 6.31 4.29
C ARG A 129 -5.24 5.25 5.21
N ALA A 130 -4.07 5.50 5.77
CA ALA A 130 -3.44 4.56 6.69
C ALA A 130 -4.27 4.39 7.97
N HIS A 131 -4.87 5.46 8.50
CA HIS A 131 -5.82 5.38 9.61
C HIS A 131 -7.02 4.49 9.26
N ILE A 132 -7.61 4.62 8.08
CA ILE A 132 -8.73 3.79 7.64
C ILE A 132 -8.39 2.31 7.73
N TRP A 133 -7.18 1.90 7.33
CA TRP A 133 -6.74 0.50 7.40
C TRP A 133 -6.56 -0.04 8.83
N THR A 134 -6.59 0.81 9.84
CA THR A 134 -6.58 0.36 11.25
C THR A 134 -7.96 -0.05 11.77
N ASP A 135 -9.05 0.30 11.06
CA ASP A 135 -10.43 0.00 11.46
C ASP A 135 -11.28 -0.47 10.26
N THR A 136 -10.83 -1.54 9.61
CA THR A 136 -11.53 -2.21 8.50
C THR A 136 -11.98 -3.61 8.91
N ASP A 137 -11.16 -4.62 8.68
CA ASP A 137 -11.43 -6.03 8.99
C ASP A 137 -10.15 -6.63 9.60
N ALA A 138 -10.11 -6.73 10.93
CA ALA A 138 -8.93 -7.19 11.68
C ALA A 138 -8.53 -8.64 11.36
N ASP A 139 -9.44 -9.46 10.82
CA ASP A 139 -9.14 -10.85 10.47
C ASP A 139 -8.18 -10.94 9.26
N ARG A 140 -8.07 -9.88 8.44
CA ARG A 140 -7.35 -9.91 7.16
C ARG A 140 -6.47 -8.71 6.85
N THR A 141 -6.47 -7.67 7.70
CA THR A 141 -5.71 -6.44 7.52
C THR A 141 -4.64 -6.28 8.60
N GLY A 142 -3.68 -5.39 8.35
CA GLY A 142 -2.69 -4.98 9.34
C GLY A 142 -1.31 -5.57 9.15
N GLY A 143 -0.47 -5.42 10.15
CA GLY A 143 0.85 -6.05 10.22
C GLY A 143 0.74 -7.56 10.37
N LEU A 144 1.72 -8.28 9.86
CA LEU A 144 1.82 -9.74 10.00
C LEU A 144 2.91 -10.06 11.02
N GLU A 145 2.60 -10.06 12.31
CA GLU A 145 3.57 -10.35 13.37
C GLU A 145 4.17 -11.75 13.22
N LEU A 146 3.39 -12.69 12.70
CA LEU A 146 3.89 -14.06 12.40
C LEU A 146 5.11 -14.08 11.47
N ALA A 147 5.34 -13.04 10.67
CA ALA A 147 6.51 -12.95 9.79
C ALA A 147 7.82 -12.77 10.56
N PHE A 148 7.76 -12.31 11.81
CA PHE A 148 8.90 -12.10 12.69
C PHE A 148 9.15 -13.29 13.63
N GLU A 149 8.26 -14.27 13.63
CA GLU A 149 8.42 -15.51 14.40
C GLU A 149 9.47 -16.43 13.78
N ASP A 150 10.09 -17.29 14.61
CA ASP A 150 10.92 -18.39 14.12
C ASP A 150 10.08 -19.37 13.31
N GLY A 151 10.64 -19.87 12.21
CA GLY A 151 9.96 -20.81 11.34
C GLY A 151 8.95 -20.17 10.37
N PHE A 152 8.91 -18.85 10.25
CA PHE A 152 8.13 -18.21 9.20
C PHE A 152 8.64 -18.63 7.81
N GLY A 153 7.71 -18.90 6.89
CA GLY A 153 7.97 -19.29 5.52
C GLY A 153 6.66 -19.45 4.75
N PHE A 154 6.73 -20.09 3.58
CA PHE A 154 5.54 -20.29 2.72
C PHE A 154 4.43 -21.08 3.42
N GLU A 155 4.77 -22.16 4.11
CA GLU A 155 3.78 -22.98 4.82
C GLU A 155 3.07 -22.17 5.90
N ARG A 156 3.82 -21.43 6.72
CA ARG A 156 3.26 -20.61 7.79
C ARG A 156 2.35 -19.48 7.25
N TYR A 157 2.73 -18.89 6.11
CA TYR A 157 1.88 -17.91 5.45
C TYR A 157 0.61 -18.52 4.87
N VAL A 158 0.70 -19.71 4.27
CA VAL A 158 -0.47 -20.47 3.78
C VAL A 158 -1.41 -20.80 4.94
N ASP A 159 -0.88 -21.29 6.08
CA ASP A 159 -1.68 -21.57 7.26
C ASP A 159 -2.43 -20.33 7.77
N TYR A 160 -1.76 -19.19 7.83
CA TYR A 160 -2.41 -17.92 8.14
C TYR A 160 -3.57 -17.61 7.19
N VAL A 161 -3.36 -17.74 5.88
CA VAL A 161 -4.40 -17.43 4.90
C VAL A 161 -5.57 -18.41 4.97
N LEU A 162 -5.32 -19.69 5.27
CA LEU A 162 -6.36 -20.70 5.46
C LEU A 162 -7.29 -20.39 6.66
N ASP A 163 -6.77 -19.67 7.66
CA ASP A 163 -7.50 -19.26 8.85
C ASP A 163 -8.25 -17.94 8.68
N VAL A 164 -7.97 -17.17 7.64
CA VAL A 164 -8.73 -15.96 7.31
C VAL A 164 -10.15 -16.37 6.85
N PRO A 165 -11.23 -15.80 7.43
CA PRO A 165 -12.60 -16.12 7.01
C PRO A 165 -12.82 -15.77 5.53
N MET A 166 -13.59 -16.61 4.84
CA MET A 166 -13.88 -16.41 3.41
C MET A 166 -14.81 -15.20 3.20
N TYR A 167 -14.80 -14.67 1.98
CA TYR A 167 -15.83 -13.73 1.50
C TYR A 167 -16.78 -14.41 0.53
N PHE A 168 -16.29 -15.15 -0.44
CA PHE A 168 -17.09 -15.72 -1.51
C PHE A 168 -16.45 -16.97 -2.11
N VAL A 169 -17.26 -17.74 -2.81
CA VAL A 169 -16.85 -18.75 -3.78
C VAL A 169 -17.42 -18.36 -5.15
N TYR A 170 -16.67 -18.58 -6.23
CA TYR A 170 -17.15 -18.32 -7.59
C TYR A 170 -17.55 -19.62 -8.28
N ARG A 171 -18.81 -19.72 -8.71
CA ARG A 171 -19.36 -20.88 -9.43
C ARG A 171 -20.30 -20.40 -10.53
N ASP A 172 -20.22 -21.00 -11.70
CA ASP A 172 -21.14 -20.79 -12.82
C ASP A 172 -21.42 -19.32 -13.16
N GLY A 173 -20.36 -18.48 -13.14
CA GLY A 173 -20.50 -17.07 -13.45
C GLY A 173 -21.02 -16.20 -12.28
N GLN A 174 -21.22 -16.77 -11.08
CA GLN A 174 -21.79 -16.08 -9.93
C GLN A 174 -20.88 -16.13 -8.71
N TYR A 175 -20.86 -15.05 -7.93
CA TYR A 175 -20.25 -15.00 -6.61
C TYR A 175 -21.27 -15.46 -5.56
N LEU A 176 -20.97 -16.57 -4.89
CA LEU A 176 -21.73 -17.11 -3.78
C LEU A 176 -21.19 -16.54 -2.48
N ASP A 177 -22.06 -16.04 -1.62
CA ASP A 177 -21.69 -15.44 -0.33
C ASP A 177 -21.23 -16.51 0.66
N ALA A 178 -19.94 -16.59 0.91
CA ALA A 178 -19.29 -17.47 1.89
C ALA A 178 -18.72 -16.68 3.07
N SER A 179 -19.26 -15.49 3.34
CA SER A 179 -18.79 -14.61 4.42
C SER A 179 -18.72 -15.34 5.76
N ASP A 180 -17.60 -15.17 6.45
CA ASP A 180 -17.29 -15.78 7.74
C ASP A 180 -17.17 -17.32 7.73
N MET A 181 -17.24 -18.00 6.57
CA MET A 181 -17.01 -19.44 6.45
C MET A 181 -15.52 -19.76 6.43
N SER A 182 -15.17 -20.98 6.86
CA SER A 182 -13.79 -21.47 6.95
C SER A 182 -13.32 -22.08 5.64
N PHE A 183 -12.14 -21.65 5.14
CA PHE A 183 -11.51 -22.31 4.00
C PHE A 183 -11.02 -23.73 4.36
N ARG A 184 -10.66 -23.99 5.63
CA ARG A 184 -10.30 -25.34 6.11
C ARG A 184 -11.49 -26.30 6.06
N ASP A 185 -12.71 -25.82 6.38
CA ASP A 185 -13.93 -26.62 6.20
C ASP A 185 -14.20 -26.90 4.72
N PHE A 186 -13.90 -25.95 3.83
CA PHE A 186 -14.00 -26.17 2.40
C PHE A 186 -13.01 -27.25 1.92
N LEU A 187 -11.75 -27.25 2.40
CA LEU A 187 -10.78 -28.32 2.15
C LEU A 187 -11.26 -29.70 2.63
N ALA A 188 -12.06 -29.73 3.69
CA ALA A 188 -12.63 -30.96 4.24
C ALA A 188 -13.95 -31.40 3.58
N GLY A 189 -14.45 -30.68 2.56
CA GLY A 189 -15.75 -30.91 1.94
C GLY A 189 -16.96 -30.61 2.86
N LYS A 190 -16.74 -29.78 3.88
CA LYS A 190 -17.74 -29.42 4.90
C LYS A 190 -18.26 -28.00 4.78
N LEU A 191 -17.97 -27.31 3.65
CA LEU A 191 -18.48 -25.95 3.44
C LEU A 191 -20.02 -25.99 3.39
N PRO A 192 -20.73 -25.30 4.29
CA PRO A 192 -22.19 -25.37 4.33
C PRO A 192 -22.88 -24.96 3.04
N LEU A 193 -22.25 -24.02 2.31
CA LEU A 193 -22.73 -23.51 1.03
C LEU A 193 -22.62 -24.54 -0.11
N LEU A 194 -21.62 -25.44 -0.06
CA LEU A 194 -21.28 -26.42 -1.10
C LEU A 194 -20.94 -27.77 -0.44
N PRO A 195 -21.93 -28.47 0.17
CA PRO A 195 -21.68 -29.72 0.90
C PRO A 195 -21.09 -30.81 -0.01
N GLY A 196 -19.95 -31.38 0.40
CA GLY A 196 -19.27 -32.45 -0.34
C GLY A 196 -18.34 -31.95 -1.46
N GLU A 197 -18.37 -30.68 -1.83
CA GLU A 197 -17.41 -30.12 -2.78
C GLU A 197 -16.07 -29.82 -2.12
N LEU A 198 -15.00 -29.98 -2.89
CA LEU A 198 -13.65 -29.57 -2.50
C LEU A 198 -13.22 -28.31 -3.28
N PRO A 199 -12.39 -27.43 -2.69
CA PRO A 199 -11.93 -26.25 -3.39
C PRO A 199 -10.99 -26.62 -4.53
N THR A 200 -11.01 -25.81 -5.57
CA THR A 200 -10.05 -25.81 -6.67
C THR A 200 -8.92 -24.83 -6.40
N ILE A 201 -7.86 -24.90 -7.22
CA ILE A 201 -6.78 -23.91 -7.16
C ILE A 201 -7.27 -22.50 -7.52
N SER A 202 -8.39 -22.37 -8.26
CA SER A 202 -9.02 -21.09 -8.54
C SER A 202 -9.67 -20.50 -7.30
N ASP A 203 -10.34 -21.31 -6.49
CA ASP A 203 -10.93 -20.88 -5.20
C ASP A 203 -9.84 -20.37 -4.24
N TRP A 204 -8.71 -21.07 -4.19
CA TRP A 204 -7.54 -20.64 -3.43
C TRP A 204 -6.99 -19.29 -3.92
N ARG A 205 -6.84 -19.11 -5.24
CA ARG A 205 -6.38 -17.84 -5.82
C ARG A 205 -7.33 -16.70 -5.50
N ASP A 206 -8.63 -16.93 -5.59
CA ASP A 206 -9.65 -15.95 -5.25
C ASP A 206 -9.59 -15.59 -3.76
N HIS A 207 -9.44 -16.58 -2.88
CA HIS A 207 -9.31 -16.37 -1.45
C HIS A 207 -8.06 -15.54 -1.10
N LEU A 208 -6.90 -15.82 -1.69
CA LEU A 208 -5.68 -15.01 -1.56
C LEU A 208 -5.91 -13.53 -1.93
N THR A 209 -6.81 -13.21 -2.85
CA THR A 209 -7.11 -11.82 -3.21
C THR A 209 -7.89 -11.06 -2.13
N THR A 210 -8.44 -11.78 -1.15
CA THR A 210 -9.25 -11.19 -0.08
C THR A 210 -8.50 -10.94 1.22
N VAL A 211 -7.18 -11.21 1.24
CA VAL A 211 -6.30 -10.97 2.38
C VAL A 211 -5.52 -9.68 2.13
N PHE A 212 -5.53 -8.74 3.07
CA PHE A 212 -5.05 -7.37 2.90
C PHE A 212 -4.05 -6.92 3.97
N PRO A 213 -3.00 -7.69 4.28
CA PRO A 213 -1.96 -7.22 5.18
C PRO A 213 -1.21 -6.03 4.57
N ASP A 214 -0.48 -5.30 5.40
CA ASP A 214 0.31 -4.14 4.98
C ASP A 214 1.38 -4.50 3.93
N VAL A 215 1.90 -5.74 3.99
CA VAL A 215 2.71 -6.37 2.94
C VAL A 215 2.13 -7.75 2.65
N ARG A 216 1.75 -8.01 1.41
CA ARG A 216 1.08 -9.24 0.99
C ARG A 216 2.00 -10.14 0.16
N LEU A 217 2.04 -11.43 0.52
CA LEU A 217 2.73 -12.44 -0.28
C LEU A 217 1.80 -13.06 -1.31
N LYS A 218 2.24 -13.07 -2.54
CA LYS A 218 1.67 -13.80 -3.69
C LYS A 218 2.80 -14.57 -4.40
N ARG A 219 2.87 -14.50 -5.73
CA ARG A 219 4.08 -14.87 -6.50
C ARG A 219 5.21 -13.85 -6.37
N TYR A 220 4.93 -12.76 -5.71
CA TYR A 220 5.77 -11.60 -5.42
C TYR A 220 5.35 -11.04 -4.05
N ILE A 221 6.15 -10.14 -3.53
CA ILE A 221 5.83 -9.37 -2.33
C ILE A 221 5.23 -8.03 -2.78
N GLU A 222 4.08 -7.68 -2.23
CA GLU A 222 3.34 -6.47 -2.58
C GLU A 222 3.31 -5.51 -1.39
N MET A 223 4.04 -4.40 -1.49
CA MET A 223 4.03 -3.32 -0.50
C MET A 223 2.85 -2.39 -0.75
N ARG A 224 2.05 -2.10 0.29
CA ARG A 224 0.70 -1.54 0.18
C ARG A 224 0.45 -0.27 1.00
N GLY A 225 1.43 0.20 1.79
CA GLY A 225 1.25 1.25 2.79
C GLY A 225 1.23 2.69 2.27
N ALA A 226 1.63 2.95 1.01
CA ALA A 226 1.75 4.30 0.48
C ALA A 226 0.42 4.87 -0.01
N ASP A 227 0.18 6.16 0.26
CA ASP A 227 -0.90 6.93 -0.35
C ASP A 227 -0.64 7.15 -1.85
N GLY A 228 -1.70 7.31 -2.65
CA GLY A 228 -1.58 7.82 -4.00
C GLY A 228 -0.98 9.23 -4.01
N GLY A 229 -0.24 9.60 -5.05
CA GLY A 229 0.53 10.84 -5.07
C GLY A 229 0.78 11.38 -6.46
N ALA A 230 1.51 12.49 -6.53
CA ALA A 230 1.97 13.10 -7.77
C ALA A 230 2.95 12.17 -8.52
N TRP A 231 3.19 12.48 -9.78
CA TRP A 231 4.05 11.71 -10.67
C TRP A 231 5.39 11.29 -10.05
N ASP A 232 6.12 12.24 -9.46
CA ASP A 232 7.45 11.98 -8.91
C ASP A 232 7.41 10.99 -7.75
N ASN A 233 6.37 11.05 -6.93
CA ASN A 233 6.15 10.11 -5.83
C ASN A 233 5.81 8.70 -6.34
N LEU A 234 5.06 8.58 -7.45
CA LEU A 234 4.76 7.27 -8.03
C LEU A 234 6.01 6.52 -8.47
N CYS A 235 7.04 7.23 -8.98
CA CYS A 235 8.32 6.63 -9.34
C CYS A 235 9.25 6.42 -8.13
N ALA A 236 9.15 7.25 -7.11
CA ALA A 236 9.96 7.14 -5.91
C ALA A 236 9.64 5.89 -5.06
N LEU A 237 8.38 5.41 -5.11
CA LEU A 237 7.98 4.22 -4.35
C LEU A 237 8.69 2.94 -4.82
N PRO A 238 8.71 2.56 -6.11
CA PRO A 238 9.53 1.43 -6.55
C PRO A 238 11.03 1.68 -6.31
N ALA A 239 11.51 2.93 -6.39
CA ALA A 239 12.92 3.24 -6.20
C ALA A 239 13.40 2.93 -4.77
N ILE A 240 12.65 3.32 -3.74
CA ILE A 240 13.06 3.02 -2.36
C ILE A 240 13.06 1.50 -2.11
N TRP A 241 12.02 0.77 -2.55
CA TRP A 241 11.91 -0.67 -2.29
C TRP A 241 12.91 -1.48 -3.11
N VAL A 242 13.12 -1.16 -4.39
CA VAL A 242 14.14 -1.81 -5.22
C VAL A 242 15.53 -1.55 -4.64
N GLY A 243 15.83 -0.32 -4.24
CA GLY A 243 17.12 0.04 -3.64
C GLY A 243 17.42 -0.74 -2.36
N LEU A 244 16.40 -1.00 -1.53
CA LEU A 244 16.57 -1.75 -0.28
C LEU A 244 16.65 -3.26 -0.48
N LEU A 245 15.96 -3.83 -1.49
CA LEU A 245 15.66 -5.26 -1.53
C LEU A 245 16.39 -6.06 -2.61
N TYR A 246 17.07 -5.41 -3.59
CA TYR A 246 17.67 -6.11 -4.73
C TYR A 246 19.21 -6.23 -4.68
N ASP A 247 19.89 -5.48 -3.82
CA ASP A 247 21.30 -5.71 -3.51
C ASP A 247 21.39 -6.48 -2.19
N ASN A 248 22.07 -7.63 -2.19
CA ASN A 248 22.11 -8.52 -1.04
C ASN A 248 22.78 -7.87 0.19
N ASP A 249 23.85 -7.10 0.00
CA ASP A 249 24.55 -6.43 1.11
C ASP A 249 23.70 -5.34 1.74
N VAL A 250 22.91 -4.61 0.91
CA VAL A 250 21.99 -3.57 1.36
C VAL A 250 20.78 -4.21 2.06
N LEU A 251 20.23 -5.29 1.50
CA LEU A 251 19.15 -6.05 2.13
C LEU A 251 19.59 -6.59 3.50
N ASP A 252 20.83 -7.10 3.62
CA ASP A 252 21.39 -7.55 4.89
C ASP A 252 21.57 -6.41 5.91
N GLN A 253 21.89 -5.21 5.44
CA GLN A 253 21.97 -4.01 6.30
C GLN A 253 20.57 -3.57 6.74
N ALA A 254 19.61 -3.57 5.84
CA ALA A 254 18.21 -3.25 6.16
C ALA A 254 17.59 -4.28 7.13
N ASP A 255 17.89 -5.56 6.95
CA ASP A 255 17.46 -6.63 7.86
C ASP A 255 18.05 -6.44 9.25
N ARG A 256 19.35 -6.17 9.37
CA ARG A 256 19.97 -5.85 10.66
C ARG A 256 19.37 -4.61 11.33
N LEU A 257 19.02 -3.59 10.55
CA LEU A 257 18.41 -2.35 11.07
C LEU A 257 17.07 -2.62 11.76
N VAL A 258 16.30 -3.59 11.29
CA VAL A 258 14.95 -3.88 11.80
C VAL A 258 14.88 -5.14 12.69
N SER A 259 15.96 -5.91 12.78
CA SER A 259 15.97 -7.24 13.42
C SER A 259 15.70 -7.24 14.92
N ASP A 260 16.03 -6.15 15.60
CA ASP A 260 15.83 -5.99 17.05
C ASP A 260 14.55 -5.24 17.43
N TRP A 261 13.72 -4.88 16.43
CA TRP A 261 12.47 -4.18 16.71
C TRP A 261 11.44 -5.11 17.36
N THR A 262 10.88 -4.66 18.48
CA THR A 262 9.85 -5.44 19.18
C THR A 262 8.49 -5.34 18.47
N ALA A 263 7.59 -6.26 18.79
CA ALA A 263 6.20 -6.20 18.29
C ALA A 263 5.50 -4.91 18.70
N GLU A 264 5.75 -4.43 19.94
CA GLU A 264 5.20 -3.20 20.48
C GLU A 264 5.71 -1.98 19.71
N GLU A 265 7.00 -1.93 19.35
CA GLU A 265 7.57 -0.85 18.53
C GLU A 265 6.92 -0.82 17.14
N ARG A 266 6.78 -1.97 16.46
CA ARG A 266 6.12 -2.06 15.15
C ARG A 266 4.65 -1.65 15.21
N ASP A 267 3.91 -2.11 16.21
CA ASP A 267 2.50 -1.75 16.40
C ASP A 267 2.34 -0.26 16.74
N SER A 268 3.20 0.28 17.59
CA SER A 268 3.21 1.71 17.92
C SER A 268 3.47 2.58 16.67
N LEU A 269 4.46 2.24 15.87
CA LEU A 269 4.74 2.93 14.61
C LEU A 269 3.51 2.89 13.68
N ARG A 270 2.90 1.71 13.52
CA ARG A 270 1.73 1.55 12.67
C ARG A 270 0.55 2.41 13.12
N LYS A 271 0.33 2.54 14.43
CA LYS A 271 -0.78 3.32 15.02
C LYS A 271 -0.54 4.83 15.01
N LEU A 272 0.69 5.27 15.24
CA LEU A 272 1.00 6.70 15.39
C LEU A 272 1.30 7.39 14.06
N THR A 273 1.89 6.69 13.10
CA THR A 273 2.31 7.27 11.82
C THR A 273 1.19 7.94 11.03
N PRO A 274 -0.05 7.42 10.98
CA PRO A 274 -1.13 8.08 10.28
C PRO A 274 -1.35 9.54 10.69
N THR A 275 -1.15 9.85 11.97
CA THR A 275 -1.34 11.21 12.53
C THR A 275 -0.05 12.02 12.53
N HIS A 276 1.09 11.40 12.90
CA HIS A 276 2.33 12.14 13.15
C HIS A 276 3.27 12.17 11.92
N GLY A 277 3.03 11.33 10.91
CA GLY A 277 3.88 11.23 9.73
C GLY A 277 5.36 11.03 10.08
N LEU A 278 6.24 11.84 9.52
CA LEU A 278 7.68 11.80 9.79
C LEU A 278 8.06 12.18 11.24
N ASN A 279 7.19 12.87 11.98
CA ASN A 279 7.40 13.23 13.38
C ASN A 279 7.00 12.11 14.36
N THR A 280 6.60 10.94 13.87
CA THR A 280 6.30 9.78 14.71
C THR A 280 7.51 9.44 15.57
N PRO A 281 7.39 9.43 16.92
CA PRO A 281 8.49 9.07 17.80
C PRO A 281 8.93 7.62 17.58
N PHE A 282 10.23 7.39 17.52
CA PHE A 282 10.81 6.08 17.46
C PHE A 282 12.16 6.05 18.16
N ARG A 283 12.28 5.27 19.23
CA ARG A 283 13.48 5.19 20.09
C ARG A 283 13.95 6.61 20.52
N ASP A 284 15.22 6.93 20.28
CA ASP A 284 15.80 8.22 20.64
C ASP A 284 15.55 9.34 19.60
N GLY A 285 14.77 9.07 18.55
CA GLY A 285 14.51 9.99 17.46
C GLY A 285 13.09 9.90 16.90
N THR A 286 12.96 10.05 15.61
CA THR A 286 11.70 10.04 14.88
C THR A 286 11.81 9.18 13.62
N LEU A 287 10.67 8.90 12.96
CA LEU A 287 10.67 8.29 11.63
C LEU A 287 11.44 9.14 10.58
N ARG A 288 11.55 10.45 10.77
CA ARG A 288 12.37 11.31 9.91
C ARG A 288 13.85 10.94 9.99
N ASP A 289 14.36 10.67 11.18
CA ASP A 289 15.76 10.28 11.39
C ASP A 289 16.03 8.89 10.85
N LEU A 290 15.12 7.94 11.06
CA LEU A 290 15.15 6.63 10.44
C LEU A 290 15.12 6.76 8.91
N GLY A 291 14.28 7.65 8.37
CA GLY A 291 14.14 7.90 6.93
C GLY A 291 15.45 8.30 6.25
N LYS A 292 16.29 9.12 6.90
CA LYS A 292 17.63 9.46 6.39
C LYS A 292 18.48 8.21 6.17
N THR A 293 18.56 7.36 7.20
CA THR A 293 19.33 6.11 7.13
C THR A 293 18.80 5.17 6.06
N VAL A 294 17.49 4.99 5.99
CA VAL A 294 16.85 4.07 5.02
C VAL A 294 17.01 4.57 3.58
N LEU A 295 16.89 5.88 3.34
CA LEU A 295 17.10 6.45 2.01
C LEU A 295 18.55 6.36 1.56
N ASP A 296 19.53 6.52 2.47
CA ASP A 296 20.94 6.32 2.15
C ASP A 296 21.23 4.87 1.77
N LEU A 297 20.64 3.89 2.47
CA LEU A 297 20.73 2.48 2.10
C LEU A 297 20.11 2.22 0.72
N ALA A 298 18.90 2.73 0.48
CA ALA A 298 18.22 2.57 -0.81
C ALA A 298 19.04 3.17 -1.95
N ARG A 299 19.61 4.36 -1.74
CA ARG A 299 20.49 5.02 -2.72
C ARG A 299 21.74 4.21 -3.03
N GLU A 300 22.37 3.60 -2.01
CA GLU A 300 23.52 2.73 -2.22
C GLU A 300 23.13 1.45 -3.00
N GLY A 301 21.98 0.86 -2.71
CA GLY A 301 21.49 -0.31 -3.45
C GLY A 301 21.22 0.00 -4.92
N LEU A 302 20.58 1.12 -5.23
CA LEU A 302 20.37 1.56 -6.61
C LEU A 302 21.70 1.86 -7.32
N LYS A 303 22.68 2.46 -6.62
CA LYS A 303 24.00 2.70 -7.16
C LYS A 303 24.71 1.39 -7.52
N ARG A 304 24.65 0.37 -6.67
CA ARG A 304 25.29 -0.94 -6.91
C ARG A 304 24.59 -1.72 -8.02
N ARG A 305 23.27 -1.56 -8.11
CA ARG A 305 22.47 -2.12 -9.18
C ARG A 305 22.85 -1.56 -10.55
N ALA A 306 23.27 -0.29 -10.61
CA ALA A 306 23.82 0.39 -11.77
C ALA A 306 22.97 0.32 -13.05
N GLU A 307 21.65 0.27 -12.93
CA GLU A 307 20.74 0.31 -14.07
C GLU A 307 20.68 1.73 -14.63
N LEU A 308 21.00 1.86 -15.91
CA LEU A 308 21.08 3.15 -16.60
C LEU A 308 19.95 3.28 -17.63
N ASP A 309 19.46 4.50 -17.81
CA ASP A 309 18.62 4.83 -18.94
C ASP A 309 19.44 5.00 -20.24
N TRP A 310 18.75 5.33 -21.33
CA TRP A 310 19.37 5.49 -22.64
C TRP A 310 20.34 6.69 -22.77
N VAL A 311 20.36 7.61 -21.80
CA VAL A 311 21.30 8.73 -21.74
C VAL A 311 22.37 8.55 -20.65
N GLY A 312 22.37 7.41 -19.97
CA GLY A 312 23.39 7.07 -18.96
C GLY A 312 23.08 7.57 -17.55
N VAL A 313 21.84 7.93 -17.25
CA VAL A 313 21.40 8.34 -15.91
C VAL A 313 20.91 7.10 -15.15
N ASP A 314 21.36 6.93 -13.92
CA ASP A 314 20.95 5.82 -13.06
C ASP A 314 19.65 6.09 -12.29
N GLU A 315 19.14 5.05 -11.62
CA GLU A 315 17.85 5.07 -10.94
C GLU A 315 17.83 5.88 -9.63
N ARG A 316 18.99 6.31 -9.10
CA ARG A 316 19.08 7.07 -7.83
C ARG A 316 18.28 8.37 -7.84
N GLY A 317 18.17 9.01 -9.01
CA GLY A 317 17.42 10.26 -9.18
C GLY A 317 15.95 10.16 -8.79
N PHE A 318 15.35 8.95 -8.88
CA PHE A 318 13.96 8.73 -8.46
C PHE A 318 13.74 8.84 -6.94
N LEU A 319 14.82 8.82 -6.12
CA LEU A 319 14.71 9.04 -4.67
C LEU A 319 14.70 10.52 -4.27
N ASN A 320 15.00 11.46 -5.18
CA ASN A 320 15.12 12.87 -4.84
C ASN A 320 13.91 13.46 -4.11
N PRO A 321 12.65 13.19 -4.50
CA PRO A 321 11.49 13.70 -3.77
C PRO A 321 11.44 13.23 -2.31
N LEU A 322 11.90 12.00 -2.04
CA LEU A 322 11.91 11.46 -0.69
C LEU A 322 13.04 12.07 0.16
N PHE A 323 14.19 12.33 -0.42
CA PHE A 323 15.26 13.08 0.25
C PHE A 323 14.80 14.48 0.61
N GLU A 324 14.17 15.20 -0.31
CA GLU A 324 13.60 16.53 -0.03
C GLU A 324 12.57 16.47 1.12
N THR A 325 11.67 15.49 1.08
CA THR A 325 10.67 15.27 2.14
C THR A 325 11.33 15.04 3.51
N VAL A 326 12.39 14.25 3.57
CA VAL A 326 13.11 13.98 4.82
C VAL A 326 13.96 15.19 5.26
N GLU A 327 14.62 15.90 4.33
CA GLU A 327 15.44 17.08 4.62
C GLU A 327 14.60 18.25 5.14
N THR A 328 13.45 18.49 4.53
CA THR A 328 12.54 19.57 4.95
C THR A 328 11.64 19.17 6.11
N GLY A 329 11.31 17.90 6.25
CA GLY A 329 10.29 17.39 7.15
C GLY A 329 8.86 17.69 6.69
N ILE A 330 8.69 18.10 5.43
CA ILE A 330 7.39 18.48 4.85
C ILE A 330 6.91 17.36 3.94
N THR A 331 5.88 16.64 4.39
CA THR A 331 5.21 15.62 3.58
C THR A 331 4.28 16.27 2.53
N PRO A 332 3.88 15.54 1.48
CA PRO A 332 2.84 16.03 0.56
C PRO A 332 1.52 16.43 1.26
N ALA A 333 1.17 15.77 2.35
CA ALA A 333 0.01 16.11 3.18
C ALA A 333 0.22 17.43 3.93
N ALA A 334 1.37 17.60 4.58
CA ALA A 334 1.70 18.80 5.33
C ALA A 334 1.76 20.05 4.43
N GLU A 335 2.32 19.91 3.22
CA GLU A 335 2.36 20.97 2.21
C GLU A 335 0.94 21.44 1.86
N LYS A 336 0.06 20.49 1.47
CA LYS A 336 -1.31 20.81 1.06
C LYS A 336 -2.13 21.39 2.21
N ARG A 337 -1.96 20.89 3.43
CA ARG A 337 -2.61 21.45 4.62
C ARG A 337 -2.17 22.89 4.86
N LYS A 338 -0.87 23.18 4.79
CA LYS A 338 -0.34 24.54 4.92
C LYS A 338 -0.95 25.48 3.87
N ARG A 339 -1.00 25.07 2.60
CA ARG A 339 -1.61 25.88 1.52
C ARG A 339 -3.09 26.09 1.72
N PHE A 340 -3.81 25.06 2.18
CA PHE A 340 -5.24 25.18 2.53
C PHE A 340 -5.48 26.28 3.57
N GLU A 341 -4.65 26.35 4.59
CA GLU A 341 -4.78 27.31 5.69
C GLU A 341 -4.31 28.72 5.29
N THR A 342 -3.27 28.86 4.46
CA THR A 342 -2.59 30.13 4.21
C THR A 342 -2.88 30.74 2.83
N GLU A 343 -3.04 29.91 1.80
CA GLU A 343 -3.17 30.37 0.40
C GLU A 343 -4.59 30.20 -0.14
N TRP A 344 -5.25 29.10 0.24
CA TRP A 344 -6.59 28.76 -0.29
C TRP A 344 -7.73 29.28 0.60
N ASN A 345 -7.42 29.97 1.70
CA ASN A 345 -8.41 30.52 2.62
C ASN A 345 -9.46 29.51 3.11
N GLY A 346 -9.07 28.25 3.30
CA GLY A 346 -9.95 27.17 3.69
C GLY A 346 -10.85 26.60 2.59
N ALA A 347 -10.62 26.96 1.32
CA ALA A 347 -11.33 26.39 0.17
C ALA A 347 -10.60 25.18 -0.38
N ILE A 348 -11.31 24.11 -0.77
CA ILE A 348 -10.70 22.87 -1.29
C ILE A 348 -10.51 22.88 -2.81
N GLU A 349 -11.20 23.75 -3.53
CA GLU A 349 -11.23 23.83 -5.00
C GLU A 349 -9.84 24.11 -5.63
N PRO A 350 -8.94 24.92 -5.02
CA PRO A 350 -7.60 25.10 -5.56
C PRO A 350 -6.80 23.80 -5.65
N LEU A 351 -7.03 22.84 -4.74
CA LEU A 351 -6.37 21.52 -4.76
C LEU A 351 -6.57 20.83 -6.11
N TYR A 352 -7.79 20.86 -6.66
CA TYR A 352 -8.11 20.20 -7.92
C TYR A 352 -7.45 20.88 -9.13
N ARG A 353 -7.21 22.19 -9.05
CA ARG A 353 -6.58 22.95 -10.15
C ARG A 353 -5.05 22.81 -10.15
N GLU A 354 -4.46 22.70 -8.96
CA GLU A 354 -3.00 22.77 -8.79
C GLU A 354 -2.35 21.40 -8.77
N TYR A 355 -3.08 20.33 -8.39
CA TYR A 355 -2.55 18.97 -8.22
C TYR A 355 -3.21 17.93 -9.13
N ALA A 356 -4.08 18.33 -10.07
CA ALA A 356 -4.54 17.40 -11.11
C ALA A 356 -3.39 17.03 -12.06
N TYR A 357 -3.40 15.78 -12.56
CA TYR A 357 -2.45 15.29 -13.56
C TYR A 357 -2.57 16.00 -14.91
#